data_68ea1e44f9ba05972dc633d2233b6eae
#
_entry.id   68ea1e44f9ba05972dc633d2233b6eae
#
_cell.length_a   1.000
_cell.length_b   1.000
_cell.length_c   1.000
_cell.angle_alpha   90.00
_cell.angle_beta   90.00
_cell.angle_gamma   90.00
#
_symmetry.space_group_name_H-M   'P 1'
#
loop_
_entity.id
_entity.type
_entity.pdbx_description
1 polymer ?
#
loop_
_entity_poly.entity_id
_entity_poly.type
_entity_poly.pdbx_seq_one_letter_code
_entity_poly.pdbx_strand_id
1 'polypeptide(L)'
;MRITDLPFNTTDWTTLAATEHPGITGKALWRTQQFGEIRVRMVEYTAGYLADHWCQKGHVLFCLAGELLTELEDGRMFTLKPGMSYQVADNAEPHRSSTAIGATLFIVD
;
A
#
# COMPACT_ATOMS: atom_id res chain seq x y z
N MET A 1 15.87 -0.13 3.21
CA MET A 1 15.23 0.75 4.22
C MET A 1 16.19 0.91 5.38
N ARG A 2 16.41 2.13 5.81
CA ARG A 2 17.23 2.44 6.98
C ARG A 2 16.39 3.29 7.93
N ILE A 3 16.32 2.87 9.19
CA ILE A 3 15.55 3.58 10.23
C ILE A 3 16.54 4.18 11.20
N THR A 4 16.55 5.52 11.28
CA THR A 4 17.44 6.29 12.16
C THR A 4 16.63 7.34 12.92
N ASP A 5 17.08 7.67 14.14
CA ASP A 5 16.52 8.77 14.93
C ASP A 5 15.01 8.65 15.17
N LEU A 6 14.53 7.43 15.34
CA LEU A 6 13.15 7.12 15.64
C LEU A 6 13.04 6.62 17.07
N PRO A 7 12.58 7.45 18.03
CA PRO A 7 12.30 6.97 19.38
C PRO A 7 11.20 5.90 19.37
N PHE A 8 11.25 5.01 20.36
CA PHE A 8 10.17 4.03 20.51
C PHE A 8 8.82 4.74 20.62
N ASN A 9 7.86 4.31 19.83
CA ASN A 9 6.49 4.81 19.87
C ASN A 9 5.52 3.73 19.42
N THR A 10 4.24 3.97 19.64
CA THR A 10 3.17 3.09 19.21
C THR A 10 2.15 3.87 18.40
N THR A 11 1.46 3.20 17.49
CA THR A 11 0.38 3.78 16.72
C THR A 11 -0.88 2.93 16.89
N ASP A 12 -1.95 3.57 17.34
CA ASP A 12 -3.27 2.96 17.26
C ASP A 12 -3.95 3.45 15.98
N TRP A 13 -3.93 2.60 14.97
CA TRP A 13 -4.46 2.92 13.64
C TRP A 13 -5.94 3.23 13.64
N THR A 14 -6.69 2.73 14.64
CA THR A 14 -8.13 2.98 14.75
C THR A 14 -8.44 4.42 15.16
N THR A 15 -7.48 5.15 15.70
CA THR A 15 -7.65 6.55 16.13
C THR A 15 -7.27 7.57 15.07
N LEU A 16 -6.61 7.14 13.99
CA LEU A 16 -6.18 8.04 12.92
C LEU A 16 -7.29 8.26 11.90
N ALA A 17 -7.47 9.53 11.52
CA ALA A 17 -8.37 9.86 10.42
C ALA A 17 -7.79 9.37 9.09
N ALA A 18 -8.64 8.81 8.24
CA ALA A 18 -8.25 8.40 6.90
C ALA A 18 -8.35 9.58 5.93
N THR A 19 -7.42 9.62 4.96
CA THR A 19 -7.51 10.51 3.80
C THR A 19 -7.97 9.70 2.59
N GLU A 20 -8.82 10.30 1.74
CA GLU A 20 -9.33 9.64 0.54
C GLU A 20 -8.45 9.95 -0.67
N HIS A 21 -8.16 8.92 -1.44
CA HIS A 21 -7.40 9.02 -2.69
C HIS A 21 -8.17 8.29 -3.78
N PRO A 22 -8.89 9.02 -4.68
CA PRO A 22 -9.64 8.39 -5.75
C PRO A 22 -8.73 7.64 -6.72
N GLY A 23 -9.16 6.45 -7.17
CA GLY A 23 -8.57 5.77 -8.30
C GLY A 23 -9.26 6.16 -9.61
N ILE A 24 -8.94 5.46 -10.68
CA ILE A 24 -9.73 5.51 -11.92
C ILE A 24 -11.15 5.07 -11.60
N THR A 25 -11.27 4.00 -10.83
CA THR A 25 -12.50 3.52 -10.22
C THR A 25 -12.23 3.24 -8.75
N GLY A 26 -13.25 3.37 -7.91
CA GLY A 26 -13.10 3.18 -6.48
C GLY A 26 -12.19 4.21 -5.83
N LYS A 27 -11.82 3.97 -4.59
CA LYS A 27 -10.96 4.86 -3.81
C LYS A 27 -10.09 4.08 -2.82
N ALA A 28 -8.97 4.70 -2.44
CA ALA A 28 -8.12 4.26 -1.36
C ALA A 28 -8.34 5.16 -0.13
N LEU A 29 -8.32 4.56 1.04
CA LEU A 29 -8.39 5.26 2.33
C LEU A 29 -7.05 5.04 3.04
N TRP A 30 -6.30 6.11 3.26
CA TRP A 30 -4.98 6.04 3.88
C TRP A 30 -5.00 6.58 5.30
N ARG A 31 -4.46 5.79 6.23
CA ARG A 31 -4.04 6.25 7.54
C ARG A 31 -2.52 6.20 7.55
N THR A 32 -1.88 7.35 7.77
CA THR A 32 -0.45 7.51 7.53
C THR A 32 0.26 8.06 8.76
N GLN A 33 1.43 7.47 9.06
CA GLN A 33 2.41 8.00 10.01
C GLN A 33 3.73 8.22 9.28
N GLN A 34 4.31 9.38 9.47
CA GLN A 34 5.61 9.74 8.89
C GLN A 34 6.66 9.81 9.99
N PHE A 35 7.73 9.04 9.86
CA PHE A 35 8.84 9.00 10.81
C PHE A 35 10.14 9.31 10.05
N GLY A 36 10.51 10.59 9.98
CA GLY A 36 11.64 10.99 9.13
C GLY A 36 11.37 10.65 7.68
N GLU A 37 12.22 9.82 7.09
CA GLU A 37 12.05 9.37 5.71
C GLU A 37 11.18 8.10 5.57
N ILE A 38 10.79 7.51 6.69
CA ILE A 38 9.97 6.29 6.69
C ILE A 38 8.50 6.67 6.77
N ARG A 39 7.71 6.13 5.84
CA ARG A 39 6.25 6.26 5.86
C ARG A 39 5.62 4.91 6.12
N VAL A 40 4.74 4.87 7.12
CA VAL A 40 3.99 3.68 7.50
C VAL A 40 2.51 3.95 7.29
N ARG A 41 1.82 3.07 6.60
CA ARG A 41 0.40 3.27 6.27
C ARG A 41 -0.42 2.02 6.49
N MET A 42 -1.64 2.25 6.99
CA MET A 42 -2.75 1.31 6.82
C MET A 42 -3.62 1.83 5.68
N VAL A 43 -3.82 1.03 4.67
CA VAL A 43 -4.54 1.40 3.45
C VAL A 43 -5.68 0.43 3.20
N GLU A 44 -6.88 1.00 2.95
CA GLU A 44 -8.04 0.23 2.53
C GLU A 44 -8.40 0.63 1.11
N TYR A 45 -8.54 -0.36 0.23
CA TYR A 45 -9.09 -0.17 -1.10
C TYR A 45 -10.54 -0.62 -1.13
N THR A 46 -11.42 0.21 -1.66
CA THR A 46 -12.82 -0.18 -1.89
C THR A 46 -12.90 -1.21 -3.01
N ALA A 47 -13.98 -2.02 -3.02
CA ALA A 47 -14.22 -2.97 -4.10
C ALA A 47 -14.23 -2.25 -5.46
N GLY A 48 -13.53 -2.81 -6.42
CA GLY A 48 -13.40 -2.23 -7.75
C GLY A 48 -12.35 -1.13 -7.89
N TYR A 49 -11.53 -0.89 -6.86
CA TYR A 49 -10.46 0.11 -6.93
C TYR A 49 -9.46 -0.25 -8.03
N LEU A 50 -9.10 0.75 -8.84
CA LEU A 50 -7.99 0.71 -9.79
C LEU A 50 -7.18 1.99 -9.63
N ALA A 51 -5.90 1.85 -9.30
CA ALA A 51 -5.00 2.98 -9.14
C ALA A 51 -4.87 3.78 -10.44
N ASP A 52 -4.78 5.10 -10.32
CA ASP A 52 -4.75 6.03 -11.45
C ASP A 52 -3.34 6.28 -12.00
N HIS A 53 -2.33 5.63 -11.43
CA HIS A 53 -0.94 5.83 -11.85
C HIS A 53 -0.10 4.57 -11.59
N TRP A 54 1.04 4.50 -12.26
CA TRP A 54 2.07 3.53 -12.00
C TRP A 54 2.98 4.03 -10.88
N CYS A 55 3.11 3.26 -9.81
CA CYS A 55 3.97 3.61 -8.69
C CYS A 55 5.40 3.15 -8.94
N GLN A 56 6.36 4.04 -8.72
CA GLN A 56 7.79 3.71 -8.82
C GLN A 56 8.49 3.68 -7.46
N LYS A 57 7.75 3.92 -6.39
CA LYS A 57 8.31 3.93 -5.04
C LYS A 57 8.50 2.51 -4.53
N GLY A 58 9.68 2.28 -3.95
CA GLY A 58 9.97 1.04 -3.25
C GLY A 58 9.21 0.94 -1.95
N HIS A 59 8.75 -0.25 -1.62
CA HIS A 59 8.10 -0.50 -0.33
C HIS A 59 7.98 -1.98 -0.01
N VAL A 60 7.65 -2.23 1.25
CA VAL A 60 7.18 -3.52 1.72
C VAL A 60 5.68 -3.40 1.94
N LEU A 61 4.91 -4.25 1.30
CA LEU A 61 3.46 -4.25 1.37
C LEU A 61 2.95 -5.61 1.80
N PHE A 62 2.12 -5.63 2.84
CA PHE A 62 1.51 -6.85 3.37
C PHE A 62 -0.01 -6.78 3.24
N CYS A 63 -0.62 -7.81 2.67
CA CYS A 63 -2.07 -7.93 2.56
C CYS A 63 -2.65 -8.51 3.85
N LEU A 64 -3.48 -7.73 4.54
CA LEU A 64 -4.13 -8.12 5.79
C LEU A 64 -5.51 -8.75 5.54
N ALA A 65 -6.25 -8.24 4.57
CA ALA A 65 -7.61 -8.70 4.27
C ALA A 65 -7.95 -8.44 2.81
N GLY A 66 -8.94 -9.15 2.30
CA GLY A 66 -9.37 -9.02 0.90
C GLY A 66 -8.39 -9.64 -0.07
N GLU A 67 -8.23 -9.01 -1.22
CA GLU A 67 -7.35 -9.53 -2.27
C GLU A 67 -6.79 -8.37 -3.10
N LEU A 68 -5.47 -8.30 -3.23
CA LEU A 68 -4.78 -7.29 -4.02
C LEU A 68 -4.25 -7.90 -5.30
N LEU A 69 -4.55 -7.25 -6.43
CA LEU A 69 -3.90 -7.55 -7.70
C LEU A 69 -2.83 -6.48 -7.96
N THR A 70 -1.58 -6.92 -8.13
CA THR A 70 -0.46 -6.06 -8.49
C THR A 70 -0.01 -6.38 -9.89
N GLU A 71 -0.05 -5.37 -10.77
CA GLU A 71 0.39 -5.45 -12.14
C GLU A 71 1.72 -4.73 -12.29
N LEU A 72 2.72 -5.39 -12.88
CA LEU A 72 3.99 -4.76 -13.24
C LEU A 72 3.89 -4.19 -14.66
N GLU A 73 4.66 -3.17 -14.94
CA GLU A 73 4.62 -2.49 -16.25
C GLU A 73 5.00 -3.44 -17.40
N ASP A 74 5.81 -4.46 -17.14
CA ASP A 74 6.18 -5.48 -18.13
C ASP A 74 5.09 -6.54 -18.39
N GLY A 75 3.94 -6.43 -17.71
CA GLY A 75 2.78 -7.30 -17.92
C GLY A 75 2.66 -8.45 -16.92
N ARG A 76 3.65 -8.68 -16.05
CA ARG A 76 3.50 -9.69 -14.99
C ARG A 76 2.44 -9.26 -13.99
N MET A 77 1.65 -10.19 -13.50
CA MET A 77 0.60 -9.94 -12.54
C MET A 77 0.72 -10.88 -11.35
N PHE A 78 0.48 -10.32 -10.16
CA PHE A 78 0.57 -11.05 -8.90
C PHE A 78 -0.68 -10.79 -8.07
N THR A 79 -1.27 -11.86 -7.53
CA THR A 79 -2.41 -11.78 -6.62
C THR A 79 -1.93 -12.03 -5.20
N LEU A 80 -2.18 -11.07 -4.31
CA LEU A 80 -1.91 -11.20 -2.88
C LEU A 80 -3.22 -11.49 -2.14
N LYS A 81 -3.22 -12.60 -1.43
CA LYS A 81 -4.28 -12.97 -0.48
C LYS A 81 -3.82 -12.61 0.94
N PRO A 82 -4.72 -12.62 1.94
CA PRO A 82 -4.32 -12.35 3.32
C PRO A 82 -3.13 -13.22 3.76
N GLY A 83 -2.13 -12.59 4.36
CA GLY A 83 -0.90 -13.25 4.77
C GLY A 83 0.23 -13.22 3.74
N MET A 84 0.00 -12.66 2.56
CA MET A 84 1.01 -12.52 1.53
C MET A 84 1.54 -11.09 1.47
N SER A 85 2.79 -10.96 1.04
CA SER A 85 3.44 -9.66 0.86
C SER A 85 4.18 -9.59 -0.47
N TYR A 86 4.44 -8.37 -0.93
CA TYR A 86 5.47 -8.13 -1.92
C TYR A 86 6.44 -7.06 -1.41
N GLN A 87 7.63 -7.03 -1.98
CA GLN A 87 8.64 -6.03 -1.72
C GLN A 87 9.29 -5.63 -3.03
N VAL A 88 9.57 -4.36 -3.19
CA VAL A 88 10.15 -3.78 -4.40
C VAL A 88 11.04 -2.61 -4.04
N ALA A 89 12.18 -2.47 -4.72
CA ALA A 89 13.08 -1.33 -4.53
C ALA A 89 12.58 -0.09 -5.26
N ASP A 90 13.07 1.08 -4.83
CA ASP A 90 12.78 2.35 -5.53
C ASP A 90 13.21 2.27 -7.00
N ASN A 91 12.34 2.71 -7.89
CA ASN A 91 12.58 2.81 -9.33
C ASN A 91 12.96 1.50 -10.03
N ALA A 92 12.76 0.36 -9.38
CA ALA A 92 13.14 -0.93 -9.95
C ALA A 92 12.10 -1.46 -10.93
N GLU A 93 10.84 -1.52 -10.48
CA GLU A 93 9.76 -2.11 -11.26
C GLU A 93 8.47 -1.32 -11.01
N PRO A 94 8.07 -0.46 -11.95
CA PRO A 94 6.79 0.25 -11.85
C PRO A 94 5.62 -0.73 -11.71
N HIS A 95 4.72 -0.43 -10.79
CA HIS A 95 3.61 -1.32 -10.45
C HIS A 95 2.33 -0.53 -10.21
N ARG A 96 1.19 -1.22 -10.40
CA ARG A 96 -0.14 -0.64 -10.25
C ARG A 96 -1.04 -1.61 -9.49
N SER A 97 -1.80 -1.06 -8.54
CA SER A 97 -2.70 -1.81 -7.67
C SER A 97 -4.13 -1.77 -8.16
N SER A 98 -4.82 -2.89 -8.03
CA SER A 98 -6.26 -2.99 -8.21
C SER A 98 -6.82 -4.07 -7.29
N THR A 99 -8.13 -4.04 -7.10
CA THR A 99 -8.84 -5.09 -6.36
C THR A 99 -10.28 -5.20 -6.84
N ALA A 100 -10.78 -6.42 -6.96
CA ALA A 100 -12.18 -6.66 -7.27
C ALA A 100 -13.07 -6.56 -6.03
N ILE A 101 -12.64 -7.13 -4.92
CA ILE A 101 -13.46 -7.32 -3.72
C ILE A 101 -13.14 -6.35 -2.58
N GLY A 102 -12.08 -5.57 -2.71
CA GLY A 102 -11.52 -4.75 -1.64
C GLY A 102 -10.27 -5.39 -1.04
N ALA A 103 -9.44 -4.57 -0.41
CA ALA A 103 -8.23 -5.03 0.24
C ALA A 103 -7.86 -4.10 1.39
N THR A 104 -7.25 -4.68 2.43
CA THR A 104 -6.63 -3.94 3.53
C THR A 104 -5.16 -4.29 3.56
N LEU A 105 -4.32 -3.26 3.53
CA LEU A 105 -2.88 -3.38 3.34
C LEU A 105 -2.12 -2.65 4.45
N PHE A 106 -0.96 -3.19 4.81
CA PHE A 106 0.03 -2.50 5.62
C PHE A 106 1.25 -2.24 4.76
N ILE A 107 1.65 -0.97 4.65
CA ILE A 107 2.69 -0.54 3.72
C ILE A 107 3.75 0.26 4.46
N VAL A 108 5.02 -0.09 4.24
CA VAL A 108 6.18 0.66 4.76
C VAL A 108 7.06 1.07 3.59
N ASP A 109 7.32 2.36 3.51
CA ASP A 109 8.22 2.90 2.49
C ASP A 109 9.00 4.14 2.90
#